data_68db88c415cec01efbe1150c7a409d36
#
_entry.id   68db88c415cec01efbe1150c7a409d36
#
_cell.length_a   1.000
_cell.length_b   1.000
_cell.length_c   1.000
_cell.angle_alpha   90.00
_cell.angle_beta   90.00
_cell.angle_gamma   90.00
#
_symmetry.space_group_name_H-M   'P 1'
#
loop_
_entity.id
_entity.type
_entity.pdbx_description
1 polymer ?
#
loop_
_entity_poly.entity_id
_entity_poly.type
_entity_poly.pdbx_seq_one_letter_code
_entity_poly.pdbx_strand_id
1 'polypeptide(L)'
;MNNETPADMCNIALGILGVESQVFNIDDPDAENPWEQRAKLIYKQILRKTLASFMPAFAITPKPVKIARNTNGEHRTPADCLKLLSVDGMTGDDIHDFGGVIHCDFPVGQTIEIEYVRLIEETGLWSPEFQFYF
;
A
#
# COMPACT_ATOMS: atom_id res chain seq x y z
N MET A 1 -6.78 19.18 -8.96
CA MET A 1 -6.06 18.07 -8.31
C MET A 1 -5.65 18.51 -6.92
N ASN A 2 -5.90 17.67 -5.95
CA ASN A 2 -5.52 17.94 -4.57
C ASN A 2 -4.04 17.56 -4.36
N ASN A 3 -3.23 18.50 -3.85
CA ASN A 3 -1.79 18.31 -3.66
C ASN A 3 -1.41 18.17 -2.18
N GLU A 4 -2.36 17.73 -1.33
CA GLU A 4 -2.09 17.56 0.09
C GLU A 4 -1.01 16.50 0.33
N THR A 5 -0.06 16.84 1.20
CA THR A 5 0.98 15.91 1.65
C THR A 5 0.46 15.03 2.79
N PRO A 6 1.15 13.91 3.11
CA PRO A 6 0.80 13.12 4.31
C PRO A 6 0.76 13.94 5.59
N ALA A 7 1.69 14.88 5.77
CA ALA A 7 1.70 15.76 6.93
C ALA A 7 0.46 16.65 6.96
N ASP A 8 0.05 17.21 5.82
CA ASP A 8 -1.16 18.03 5.71
C ASP A 8 -2.41 17.25 6.12
N MET A 9 -2.53 16.01 5.68
CA MET A 9 -3.65 15.14 6.02
C MET A 9 -3.70 14.83 7.51
N CYS A 10 -2.55 14.57 8.14
CA CYS A 10 -2.45 14.37 9.58
C CYS A 10 -2.85 15.63 10.35
N ASN A 11 -2.43 16.80 9.87
CA ASN A 11 -2.77 18.07 10.52
C ASN A 11 -4.27 18.38 10.43
N ILE A 12 -4.92 18.05 9.32
CA ILE A 12 -6.37 18.17 9.18
C ILE A 12 -7.06 17.29 10.23
N ALA A 13 -6.65 16.05 10.36
CA ALA A 13 -7.22 15.11 11.33
C ALA A 13 -7.00 15.60 12.78
N LEU A 14 -5.80 16.06 13.10
CA LEU A 14 -5.49 16.60 14.42
C LEU A 14 -6.32 17.86 14.72
N GLY A 15 -6.52 18.73 13.73
CA GLY A 15 -7.38 19.89 13.85
C GLY A 15 -8.84 19.53 14.17
N ILE A 16 -9.37 18.51 13.52
CA ILE A 16 -10.73 18.00 13.77
C ILE A 16 -10.85 17.50 15.22
N LEU A 17 -9.81 16.87 15.75
CA LEU A 17 -9.77 16.37 17.12
C LEU A 17 -9.49 17.46 18.17
N GLY A 18 -9.25 18.70 17.74
CA GLY A 18 -8.95 19.81 18.64
C GLY A 18 -7.52 19.81 19.18
N VAL A 19 -6.61 19.12 18.52
CA VAL A 19 -5.20 19.07 18.92
C VAL A 19 -4.44 20.22 18.25
N GLU A 20 -3.72 21.03 19.04
CA GLU A 20 -2.97 22.18 18.55
C GLU A 20 -1.62 21.82 17.90
N SER A 21 -1.11 20.64 18.18
CA SER A 21 0.16 20.18 17.64
C SER A 21 0.09 19.97 16.12
N GLN A 22 1.21 20.20 15.43
CA GLN A 22 1.31 20.04 13.98
C GLN A 22 2.35 19.01 13.61
N VAL A 23 2.07 18.28 12.52
CA VAL A 23 3.02 17.37 11.90
C VAL A 23 3.66 18.10 10.72
N PHE A 24 4.97 18.26 10.76
CA PHE A 24 5.72 18.90 9.67
C PHE A 24 6.21 17.91 8.63
N ASN A 25 6.65 16.73 9.08
CA ASN A 25 7.16 15.69 8.22
C ASN A 25 6.80 14.33 8.82
N ILE A 26 5.99 13.55 8.09
CA ILE A 26 5.53 12.24 8.54
C ILE A 26 6.69 11.24 8.69
N ASP A 27 7.79 11.46 7.97
CA ASP A 27 8.96 10.58 7.98
C ASP A 27 10.10 11.07 8.88
N ASP A 28 9.87 12.12 9.67
CA ASP A 28 10.88 12.65 10.58
C ASP A 28 11.17 11.64 11.71
N PRO A 29 12.37 11.03 11.76
CA PRO A 29 12.71 10.07 12.82
C PRO A 29 12.93 10.73 14.18
N ASP A 30 13.19 12.03 14.20
CA ASP A 30 13.50 12.79 15.42
C ASP A 30 12.29 13.55 15.95
N ALA A 31 11.07 13.21 15.50
CA ALA A 31 9.86 13.84 15.98
C ALA A 31 9.72 13.68 17.51
N GLU A 32 9.76 14.79 18.24
CA GLU A 32 9.66 14.80 19.71
C GLU A 32 8.21 14.87 20.19
N ASN A 33 7.31 15.37 19.34
CA ASN A 33 5.90 15.56 19.67
C ASN A 33 5.16 14.21 19.68
N PRO A 34 4.54 13.78 20.80
CA PRO A 34 3.82 12.51 20.86
C PRO A 34 2.69 12.39 19.83
N TRP A 35 2.00 13.47 19.51
CA TRP A 35 0.93 13.47 18.52
C TRP A 35 1.48 13.25 17.10
N GLU A 36 2.63 13.86 16.82
CA GLU A 36 3.32 13.65 15.54
C GLU A 36 3.78 12.22 15.38
N GLN A 37 4.37 11.63 16.42
CA GLN A 37 4.80 10.23 16.41
C GLN A 37 3.62 9.27 16.21
N ARG A 38 2.50 9.51 16.89
CA ARG A 38 1.28 8.72 16.73
C ARG A 38 0.69 8.85 15.34
N ALA A 39 0.61 10.07 14.82
CA ALA A 39 0.10 10.33 13.48
C ALA A 39 0.92 9.58 12.44
N LYS A 40 2.24 9.62 12.55
CA LYS A 40 3.17 8.91 11.67
C LYS A 40 2.94 7.40 11.69
N LEU A 41 2.82 6.81 12.88
CA LEU A 41 2.62 5.39 13.05
C LEU A 41 1.26 4.93 12.50
N ILE A 42 0.20 5.63 12.87
CA ILE A 42 -1.16 5.30 12.47
C ILE A 42 -1.38 5.55 10.98
N TYR A 43 -0.82 6.62 10.43
CA TYR A 43 -0.97 6.99 9.03
C TYR A 43 -0.57 5.83 8.10
N LYS A 44 0.63 5.29 8.30
CA LYS A 44 1.13 4.21 7.43
C LYS A 44 0.28 2.95 7.54
N GLN A 45 -0.17 2.61 8.74
CA GLN A 45 -1.03 1.44 8.94
C GLN A 45 -2.40 1.61 8.29
N ILE A 46 -3.02 2.78 8.46
CA ILE A 46 -4.33 3.06 7.87
C ILE A 46 -4.23 3.11 6.35
N LEU A 47 -3.17 3.71 5.80
CA LEU A 47 -2.97 3.76 4.36
C LEU A 47 -2.92 2.35 3.76
N ARG A 48 -2.13 1.46 4.35
CA ARG A 48 -2.03 0.06 3.89
C ARG A 48 -3.38 -0.65 3.93
N LYS A 49 -4.09 -0.54 5.04
CA LYS A 49 -5.41 -1.17 5.19
C LYS A 49 -6.43 -0.59 4.21
N THR A 50 -6.44 0.72 4.04
CA THR A 50 -7.40 1.39 3.17
C THR A 50 -7.17 1.01 1.72
N LEU A 51 -5.92 1.03 1.24
CA LEU A 51 -5.60 0.63 -0.12
C LEU A 51 -5.96 -0.83 -0.38
N ALA A 52 -5.64 -1.73 0.56
CA ALA A 52 -5.95 -3.15 0.41
C ALA A 52 -7.45 -3.43 0.45
N SER A 53 -8.23 -2.68 1.22
CA SER A 53 -9.68 -2.89 1.38
C SER A 53 -10.48 -2.28 0.23
N PHE A 54 -10.19 -1.03 -0.14
CA PHE A 54 -10.94 -0.34 -1.19
C PHE A 54 -10.42 -0.69 -2.59
N MET A 55 -9.16 -1.08 -2.71
CA MET A 55 -8.54 -1.44 -3.98
C MET A 55 -8.82 -0.40 -5.08
N PRO A 56 -8.48 0.88 -4.84
CA PRO A 56 -8.77 1.91 -5.82
C PRO A 56 -7.99 1.66 -7.12
N ALA A 57 -8.58 2.03 -8.25
CA ALA A 57 -8.01 1.74 -9.56
C ALA A 57 -6.57 2.23 -9.72
N PHE A 58 -6.22 3.38 -9.12
CA PHE A 58 -4.86 3.92 -9.22
C PHE A 58 -3.82 3.06 -8.46
N ALA A 59 -4.24 2.25 -7.49
CA ALA A 59 -3.34 1.39 -6.72
C ALA A 59 -3.18 0.00 -7.34
N ILE A 60 -4.07 -0.42 -8.22
CA ILE A 60 -3.95 -1.70 -8.91
C ILE A 60 -2.91 -1.56 -10.02
N THR A 61 -2.06 -2.57 -10.21
CA THR A 61 -1.06 -2.55 -11.27
C THR A 61 -1.73 -2.39 -12.63
N PRO A 62 -1.31 -1.41 -13.47
CA PRO A 62 -1.95 -1.17 -14.77
C PRO A 62 -1.68 -2.28 -15.79
N LYS A 63 -0.59 -3.04 -15.59
CA LYS A 63 -0.20 -4.17 -16.43
C LYS A 63 0.29 -5.30 -15.54
N PRO A 64 0.14 -6.56 -15.94
CA PRO A 64 0.71 -7.67 -15.20
C PRO A 64 2.23 -7.48 -15.02
N VAL A 65 2.70 -7.75 -13.82
CA VAL A 65 4.11 -7.63 -13.45
C VAL A 65 4.75 -9.01 -13.50
N LYS A 66 5.88 -9.13 -14.18
CA LYS A 66 6.60 -10.38 -14.32
C LYS A 66 7.49 -10.62 -13.11
N ILE A 67 7.34 -11.79 -12.49
CA ILE A 67 8.14 -12.21 -11.36
C ILE A 67 8.85 -13.50 -11.72
N ALA A 68 10.18 -13.46 -11.72
CA ALA A 68 11.00 -14.65 -11.97
C ALA A 68 11.23 -15.41 -10.67
N ARG A 69 11.35 -16.73 -10.77
CA ARG A 69 11.71 -17.59 -9.65
C ARG A 69 13.12 -17.23 -9.17
N ASN A 70 13.29 -17.09 -7.86
CA ASN A 70 14.58 -16.77 -7.28
C ASN A 70 15.46 -18.03 -7.11
N THR A 71 16.66 -17.86 -6.53
CA THR A 71 17.62 -18.96 -6.33
C THR A 71 17.10 -20.04 -5.37
N ASN A 72 16.14 -19.71 -4.51
CA ASN A 72 15.50 -20.66 -3.60
C ASN A 72 14.29 -21.38 -4.22
N GLY A 73 14.02 -21.15 -5.51
CA GLY A 73 12.89 -21.76 -6.18
C GLY A 73 11.55 -21.09 -5.86
N GLU A 74 11.57 -19.87 -5.35
CA GLU A 74 10.38 -19.16 -4.91
C GLU A 74 10.07 -17.94 -5.80
N HIS A 75 8.78 -17.63 -5.96
CA HIS A 75 8.31 -16.37 -6.52
C HIS A 75 7.93 -15.46 -5.35
N ARG A 76 8.65 -14.35 -5.19
CA ARG A 76 8.39 -13.40 -4.11
C ARG A 76 7.60 -12.21 -4.60
N THR A 77 6.68 -11.74 -3.75
CA THR A 77 5.93 -10.51 -4.03
C THR A 77 6.87 -9.29 -3.97
N PRO A 78 6.62 -8.26 -4.82
CA PRO A 78 7.34 -6.99 -4.70
C PRO A 78 7.15 -6.34 -3.32
N ALA A 79 8.11 -5.49 -2.93
CA ALA A 79 8.07 -4.82 -1.62
C ALA A 79 6.84 -3.92 -1.43
N ASP A 80 6.30 -3.38 -2.53
CA ASP A 80 5.11 -2.52 -2.51
C ASP A 80 3.78 -3.28 -2.64
N CYS A 81 3.82 -4.62 -2.63
CA CYS A 81 2.61 -5.44 -2.72
C CYS A 81 1.84 -5.44 -1.41
N LEU A 82 0.60 -4.97 -1.43
CA LEU A 82 -0.30 -5.01 -0.29
C LEU A 82 -1.26 -6.21 -0.35
N LYS A 83 -1.69 -6.56 -1.56
CA LYS A 83 -2.64 -7.66 -1.76
C LYS A 83 -2.46 -8.25 -3.15
N LEU A 84 -2.19 -9.53 -3.22
CA LEU A 84 -2.09 -10.26 -4.48
C LEU A 84 -3.49 -10.49 -5.04
N LEU A 85 -3.72 -10.10 -6.30
CA LEU A 85 -5.03 -10.23 -6.96
C LEU A 85 -5.10 -11.41 -7.91
N SER A 86 -4.05 -11.61 -8.72
CA SER A 86 -4.02 -12.72 -9.68
C SER A 86 -2.60 -13.19 -9.96
N VAL A 87 -2.49 -14.45 -10.40
CA VAL A 87 -1.25 -15.05 -10.90
C VAL A 87 -1.60 -15.73 -12.22
N ASP A 88 -0.91 -15.32 -13.30
CA ASP A 88 -1.16 -15.83 -14.67
C ASP A 88 -2.65 -15.80 -15.07
N GLY A 89 -3.36 -14.76 -14.62
CA GLY A 89 -4.78 -14.58 -14.89
C GLY A 89 -5.72 -15.35 -13.96
N MET A 90 -5.19 -16.21 -13.07
CA MET A 90 -5.98 -16.98 -12.12
C MET A 90 -6.17 -16.20 -10.81
N THR A 91 -7.39 -16.23 -10.28
CA THR A 91 -7.79 -15.54 -9.06
C THR A 91 -8.42 -16.50 -8.07
N GLY A 92 -8.67 -16.02 -6.84
CA GLY A 92 -9.41 -16.76 -5.83
C GLY A 92 -8.54 -17.63 -4.95
N ASP A 93 -9.09 -18.77 -4.54
CA ASP A 93 -8.46 -19.63 -3.53
C ASP A 93 -7.29 -20.46 -4.05
N ASP A 94 -7.04 -20.45 -5.36
CA ASP A 94 -5.94 -21.17 -5.97
C ASP A 94 -4.59 -20.47 -5.82
N ILE A 95 -4.58 -19.23 -5.33
CA ILE A 95 -3.38 -18.47 -5.11
C ILE A 95 -3.31 -18.02 -3.65
N HIS A 96 -2.11 -18.06 -3.08
CA HIS A 96 -1.86 -17.66 -1.70
C HIS A 96 -0.56 -16.89 -1.61
N ASP A 97 -0.51 -15.93 -0.69
CA ASP A 97 0.68 -15.16 -0.37
C ASP A 97 0.98 -15.36 1.11
N PHE A 98 2.01 -16.15 1.40
CA PHE A 98 2.46 -16.42 2.76
C PHE A 98 3.87 -15.87 2.96
N GLY A 99 4.01 -14.86 3.83
CA GLY A 99 5.31 -14.29 4.16
C GLY A 99 6.06 -13.71 2.96
N GLY A 100 5.33 -13.16 1.99
CA GLY A 100 5.91 -12.58 0.78
C GLY A 100 6.27 -13.61 -0.28
N VAL A 101 5.88 -14.88 -0.12
CA VAL A 101 6.10 -15.94 -1.10
C VAL A 101 4.77 -16.33 -1.74
N ILE A 102 4.75 -16.39 -3.07
CA ILE A 102 3.54 -16.72 -3.84
C ILE A 102 3.42 -18.24 -3.98
N HIS A 103 2.28 -18.78 -3.56
CA HIS A 103 1.94 -20.20 -3.71
C HIS A 103 0.72 -20.34 -4.62
N CYS A 104 0.81 -21.25 -5.59
CA CYS A 104 -0.28 -21.54 -6.52
C CYS A 104 -0.62 -23.02 -6.47
N ASP A 105 -1.93 -23.34 -6.46
CA ASP A 105 -2.43 -24.72 -6.50
C ASP A 105 -2.45 -25.29 -7.91
N PHE A 106 -1.84 -24.60 -8.86
CA PHE A 106 -1.71 -25.02 -10.25
C PHE A 106 -0.25 -24.89 -10.71
N PRO A 107 0.17 -25.60 -11.77
CA PRO A 107 1.54 -25.51 -12.26
C PRO A 107 1.86 -24.13 -12.82
N VAL A 108 3.04 -23.61 -12.47
CA VAL A 108 3.54 -22.33 -12.96
C VAL A 108 4.95 -22.49 -13.53
N GLY A 109 5.30 -21.64 -14.48
CA GLY A 109 6.62 -21.63 -15.08
C GLY A 109 7.66 -20.91 -14.24
N GLN A 110 8.85 -20.76 -14.82
CA GLN A 110 9.96 -20.00 -14.20
C GLN A 110 9.58 -18.55 -13.92
N THR A 111 8.80 -17.94 -14.83
CA THR A 111 8.33 -16.55 -14.71
C THR A 111 6.80 -16.56 -14.67
N ILE A 112 6.22 -15.86 -13.69
CA ILE A 112 4.77 -15.68 -13.59
C ILE A 112 4.42 -14.21 -13.78
N GLU A 113 3.18 -13.96 -14.18
CA GLU A 113 2.63 -12.61 -14.29
C GLU A 113 1.62 -12.40 -13.17
N ILE A 114 1.82 -11.35 -12.36
CA ILE A 114 0.94 -11.05 -11.23
C ILE A 114 0.29 -9.69 -11.38
N GLU A 115 -0.91 -9.58 -10.83
CA GLU A 115 -1.58 -8.30 -10.59
C GLU A 115 -1.78 -8.15 -9.08
N TYR A 116 -1.53 -6.97 -8.57
CA TYR A 116 -1.62 -6.73 -7.13
C TYR A 116 -1.98 -5.28 -6.83
N VAL A 117 -2.42 -5.04 -5.59
CA VAL A 117 -2.64 -3.71 -5.06
C VAL A 117 -1.32 -3.19 -4.52
N ARG A 118 -0.89 -2.02 -5.02
CA ARG A 118 0.39 -1.40 -4.66
C ARG A 118 0.22 -0.43 -3.50
N LEU A 119 1.29 -0.28 -2.72
CA LEU A 119 1.39 0.80 -1.75
C LEU A 119 1.72 2.10 -2.49
N ILE A 120 0.77 3.02 -2.55
CA ILE A 120 0.94 4.34 -3.16
C ILE A 120 1.00 5.38 -2.05
N GLU A 121 2.19 5.79 -1.67
CA GLU A 121 2.40 6.77 -0.60
C GLU A 121 2.32 8.21 -1.10
N GLU A 122 2.52 8.43 -2.39
CA GLU A 122 2.49 9.74 -3.00
C GLU A 122 1.05 10.22 -3.19
N THR A 123 0.60 11.14 -2.33
CA THR A 123 -0.79 11.61 -2.30
C THR A 123 -1.22 12.30 -3.59
N GLY A 124 -0.28 12.86 -4.34
CA GLY A 124 -0.58 13.45 -5.65
C GLY A 124 -1.07 12.46 -6.70
N LEU A 125 -0.81 11.17 -6.50
CA LEU A 125 -1.28 10.11 -7.39
C LEU A 125 -2.65 9.57 -6.99
N TRP A 126 -3.16 9.94 -5.82
CA TRP A 126 -4.46 9.48 -5.34
C TRP A 126 -5.60 10.18 -6.07
N SER A 127 -6.68 9.45 -6.29
CA SER A 127 -7.91 10.08 -6.81
C SER A 127 -8.48 11.04 -5.75
N PRO A 128 -9.20 12.10 -6.17
CA PRO A 128 -9.83 13.02 -5.22
C PRO A 128 -10.79 12.31 -4.25
N GLU A 129 -11.52 11.32 -4.70
CA GLU A 129 -12.41 10.53 -3.85
C GLU A 129 -11.65 9.81 -2.74
N PHE A 130 -10.51 9.20 -3.07
CA PHE A 130 -9.69 8.50 -2.09
C PHE A 130 -9.13 9.47 -1.05
N GLN A 131 -8.68 10.64 -1.47
CA GLN A 131 -8.19 11.67 -0.55
C GLN A 131 -9.27 12.12 0.43
N PHE A 132 -10.51 12.20 -0.03
CA PHE A 132 -11.65 12.57 0.80
C PHE A 132 -11.97 11.50 1.85
N TYR A 133 -11.95 10.22 1.47
CA TYR A 133 -12.29 9.12 2.37
C TYR A 133 -11.13 8.70 3.29
N PHE A 134 -9.90 8.99 2.92
CA PHE A 134 -8.74 8.68 3.74
C PHE A 134 -8.58 9.67 4.90
#